data_e61bb68706698f09a3fefe2e2fa3a9a6
#
_entry.id   e61bb68706698f09a3fefe2e2fa3a9a6
#
_cell.length_a   1.000
_cell.length_b   1.000
_cell.length_c   1.000
_cell.angle_alpha   90.00
_cell.angle_beta   90.00
_cell.angle_gamma   90.00
#
_symmetry.space_group_name_H-M   'P 1'
#
loop_
_entity.id
_entity.type
_entity.pdbx_description
1 polymer ?
#
loop_
_entity_poly.entity_id
_entity_poly.type
_entity_poly.pdbx_seq_one_letter_code
_entity_poly.pdbx_strand_id
1 'polypeptide(L)'
;LFKKYNQLSTNSCRLTMATKFKACQSVEIPVPYQPIPIKHYLRQPQRLVNALVDSSRIEQLTTEIFRLKMRPLSFLSLSIQPVVDMRVWALPDGTIRLESVNSEIRGIEYINQRFQLELKGHLSSYEKDGNTHLKGIANLEVKVEFPPPLSFTPKSILEATGNSLLKSVLLTIKQRLLHQLLIDYRHWVELHSIDNNYLDSDGNDFTVFNPE
;
A
#
# COMPACT_ATOMS: atom_id res chain seq x y z
N LEU A 1 56.60 40.55 -11.35
CA LEU A 1 56.36 39.86 -10.06
C LEU A 1 54.86 39.68 -9.86
N PHE A 2 54.28 38.60 -10.39
CA PHE A 2 52.86 38.27 -10.17
C PHE A 2 52.79 37.14 -9.15
N LYS A 3 52.26 37.41 -7.98
CA LYS A 3 51.86 36.42 -7.00
C LYS A 3 50.50 35.80 -7.42
N LYS A 4 50.50 34.55 -7.86
CA LYS A 4 49.31 33.72 -8.03
C LYS A 4 48.75 33.36 -6.65
N TYR A 5 47.59 33.89 -6.32
CA TYR A 5 46.77 33.34 -5.22
C TYR A 5 46.09 32.04 -5.68
N ASN A 6 46.60 30.92 -5.19
CA ASN A 6 45.92 29.67 -5.28
C ASN A 6 44.75 29.69 -4.26
N GLN A 7 43.53 29.88 -4.77
CA GLN A 7 42.32 29.57 -4.00
C GLN A 7 42.16 28.05 -3.98
N LEU A 8 42.57 27.45 -2.89
CA LEU A 8 42.18 26.10 -2.53
C LEU A 8 40.69 26.11 -2.18
N SER A 9 39.86 25.77 -3.17
CA SER A 9 38.48 25.45 -2.97
C SER A 9 38.42 24.14 -2.17
N THR A 10 38.35 24.25 -0.85
CA THR A 10 38.02 23.15 0.02
C THR A 10 36.53 22.82 -0.17
N ASN A 11 36.22 22.09 -1.23
CA ASN A 11 34.96 21.34 -1.31
C ASN A 11 35.00 20.28 -0.19
N SER A 12 34.59 20.69 1.01
CA SER A 12 34.21 19.78 2.07
C SER A 12 32.95 19.03 1.60
N CYS A 13 33.15 17.95 0.86
CA CYS A 13 32.11 16.98 0.57
C CYS A 13 31.72 16.34 1.90
N ARG A 14 30.84 17.00 2.67
CA ARG A 14 30.17 16.37 3.81
C ARG A 14 29.36 15.22 3.22
N LEU A 15 29.87 14.00 3.37
CA LEU A 15 29.12 12.77 3.17
C LEU A 15 27.97 12.78 4.18
N THR A 16 26.83 13.35 3.79
CA THR A 16 25.58 13.17 4.51
C THR A 16 25.18 11.72 4.31
N MET A 17 25.36 10.92 5.37
CA MET A 17 25.01 9.49 5.30
C MET A 17 23.49 9.36 5.34
N ALA A 18 22.91 8.79 4.28
CA ALA A 18 21.50 8.43 4.25
C ALA A 18 21.17 7.47 5.42
N THR A 19 20.12 7.80 6.15
CA THR A 19 19.59 6.93 7.21
C THR A 19 18.53 6.00 6.61
N LYS A 20 18.56 4.75 7.02
CA LYS A 20 17.68 3.70 6.50
C LYS A 20 16.73 3.21 7.58
N PHE A 21 15.45 3.17 7.28
CA PHE A 21 14.40 2.62 8.14
C PHE A 21 13.75 1.42 7.47
N LYS A 22 13.32 0.45 8.28
CA LYS A 22 12.65 -0.75 7.81
C LYS A 22 11.51 -1.15 8.73
N ALA A 23 10.44 -1.63 8.14
CA ALA A 23 9.37 -2.32 8.84
C ALA A 23 8.81 -3.45 7.97
N CYS A 24 8.36 -4.52 8.63
CA CYS A 24 7.66 -5.63 8.01
C CYS A 24 6.40 -5.91 8.81
N GLN A 25 5.30 -6.22 8.13
CA GLN A 25 4.04 -6.60 8.75
C GLN A 25 3.42 -7.75 7.98
N SER A 26 3.05 -8.81 8.69
CA SER A 26 2.26 -9.93 8.16
C SER A 26 0.83 -9.87 8.63
N VAL A 27 -0.07 -10.50 7.87
CA VAL A 27 -1.48 -10.65 8.19
C VAL A 27 -1.92 -12.06 7.85
N GLU A 28 -2.81 -12.61 8.68
CA GLU A 28 -3.57 -13.83 8.42
C GLU A 28 -5.03 -13.53 8.77
N ILE A 29 -5.96 -13.84 7.86
CA ILE A 29 -7.38 -13.48 7.97
C ILE A 29 -8.20 -14.72 7.67
N PRO A 30 -8.96 -15.27 8.61
CA PRO A 30 -9.96 -16.28 8.31
C PRO A 30 -11.09 -15.66 7.48
N VAL A 31 -11.46 -16.33 6.38
CA VAL A 31 -12.49 -15.83 5.47
C VAL A 31 -13.77 -16.61 5.73
N PRO A 32 -14.87 -15.95 6.13
CA PRO A 32 -16.15 -16.59 6.26
C PRO A 32 -16.59 -17.20 4.92
N TYR A 33 -17.23 -18.38 4.98
CA TYR A 33 -17.80 -19.01 3.79
C TYR A 33 -18.77 -18.05 3.08
N GLN A 34 -18.64 -17.96 1.75
CA GLN A 34 -19.52 -17.20 0.87
C GLN A 34 -19.74 -18.01 -0.42
N PRO A 35 -20.90 -17.86 -1.11
CA PRO A 35 -21.18 -18.57 -2.35
C PRO A 35 -20.20 -18.25 -3.49
N ILE A 36 -19.63 -17.05 -3.50
CA ILE A 36 -18.61 -16.66 -4.47
C ILE A 36 -17.24 -16.65 -3.78
N PRO A 37 -16.27 -17.48 -4.20
CA PRO A 37 -14.95 -17.54 -3.57
C PRO A 37 -14.20 -16.20 -3.57
N ILE A 38 -13.48 -15.89 -2.47
CA ILE A 38 -12.79 -14.62 -2.29
C ILE A 38 -11.73 -14.33 -3.37
N LYS A 39 -11.18 -15.35 -4.02
CA LYS A 39 -10.25 -15.18 -5.15
C LYS A 39 -10.83 -14.38 -6.31
N HIS A 40 -12.16 -14.42 -6.52
CA HIS A 40 -12.82 -13.62 -7.56
C HIS A 40 -12.90 -12.14 -7.17
N TYR A 41 -13.19 -11.87 -5.90
CA TYR A 41 -13.14 -10.51 -5.35
C TYR A 41 -11.74 -9.91 -5.43
N LEU A 42 -10.69 -10.68 -5.10
CA LEU A 42 -9.31 -10.24 -5.14
C LEU A 42 -8.80 -9.89 -6.55
N ARG A 43 -9.48 -10.31 -7.63
CA ARG A 43 -9.16 -9.89 -9.00
C ARG A 43 -9.49 -8.42 -9.29
N GLN A 44 -10.05 -7.69 -8.33
CA GLN A 44 -10.38 -6.27 -8.43
C GLN A 44 -9.45 -5.45 -7.55
N PRO A 45 -8.25 -5.03 -8.02
CA PRO A 45 -7.24 -4.35 -7.21
C PRO A 45 -7.74 -3.08 -6.52
N GLN A 46 -8.64 -2.33 -7.17
CA GLN A 46 -9.27 -1.13 -6.62
C GLN A 46 -9.94 -1.39 -5.27
N ARG A 47 -10.62 -2.54 -5.10
CA ARG A 47 -11.30 -2.88 -3.84
C ARG A 47 -10.31 -3.09 -2.70
N LEU A 48 -9.17 -3.76 -2.99
CA LEU A 48 -8.12 -3.91 -1.99
C LEU A 48 -7.54 -2.56 -1.59
N VAL A 49 -7.26 -1.67 -2.54
CA VAL A 49 -6.73 -0.33 -2.25
C VAL A 49 -7.70 0.45 -1.35
N ASN A 50 -9.00 0.39 -1.62
CA ASN A 50 -10.03 1.02 -0.77
C ASN A 50 -10.09 0.43 0.65
N ALA A 51 -9.77 -0.87 0.80
CA ALA A 51 -9.66 -1.50 2.12
C ALA A 51 -8.39 -1.08 2.88
N LEU A 52 -7.31 -0.73 2.18
CA LEU A 52 -6.04 -0.31 2.80
C LEU A 52 -6.03 1.14 3.28
N VAL A 53 -6.61 2.04 2.50
CA VAL A 53 -6.58 3.49 2.73
C VAL A 53 -7.98 4.09 2.57
N ASP A 54 -8.23 5.23 3.21
CA ASP A 54 -9.46 5.98 3.05
C ASP A 54 -9.64 6.44 1.59
N SER A 55 -10.80 6.17 0.98
CA SER A 55 -11.08 6.49 -0.43
C SER A 55 -10.88 7.97 -0.76
N SER A 56 -11.14 8.88 0.19
CA SER A 56 -10.88 10.32 0.02
C SER A 56 -9.39 10.67 -0.18
N ARG A 57 -8.49 9.74 0.05
CA ARG A 57 -7.03 9.88 -0.05
C ARG A 57 -6.42 9.06 -1.16
N ILE A 58 -7.26 8.43 -1.97
CA ILE A 58 -6.86 7.62 -3.12
C ILE A 58 -7.21 8.39 -4.38
N GLU A 59 -6.24 8.45 -5.29
CA GLU A 59 -6.42 8.95 -6.65
C GLU A 59 -5.98 7.86 -7.62
N GLN A 60 -6.87 7.36 -8.43
CA GLN A 60 -6.53 6.36 -9.44
C GLN A 60 -5.86 7.03 -10.63
N LEU A 61 -4.60 6.70 -10.89
CA LEU A 61 -3.83 7.24 -12.01
C LEU A 61 -3.97 6.38 -13.26
N THR A 62 -4.00 5.06 -13.08
CA THR A 62 -4.25 4.07 -14.14
C THR A 62 -5.08 2.91 -13.58
N THR A 63 -5.36 1.89 -14.38
CA THR A 63 -6.07 0.69 -13.92
C THR A 63 -5.35 -0.05 -12.78
N GLU A 64 -4.02 0.07 -12.68
CA GLU A 64 -3.20 -0.61 -11.67
C GLU A 64 -2.44 0.36 -10.77
N ILE A 65 -2.34 1.66 -11.09
CA ILE A 65 -1.55 2.62 -10.32
C ILE A 65 -2.47 3.57 -9.56
N PHE A 66 -2.25 3.64 -8.25
CA PHE A 66 -3.03 4.43 -7.31
C PHE A 66 -2.11 5.35 -6.51
N ARG A 67 -2.42 6.63 -6.48
CA ARG A 67 -1.76 7.63 -5.63
C ARG A 67 -2.40 7.66 -4.26
N LEU A 68 -1.62 7.35 -3.25
CA LEU A 68 -2.04 7.35 -1.85
C LEU A 68 -1.49 8.59 -1.12
N LYS A 69 -2.40 9.47 -0.68
CA LYS A 69 -2.05 10.66 0.11
C LYS A 69 -2.16 10.31 1.59
N MET A 70 -1.01 10.06 2.23
CA MET A 70 -0.98 9.70 3.65
C MET A 70 -1.38 10.88 4.54
N ARG A 71 -1.81 10.58 5.79
CA ARG A 71 -1.97 11.63 6.81
C ARG A 71 -0.62 12.25 7.13
N PRO A 72 -0.57 13.53 7.52
CA PRO A 72 0.64 14.11 8.07
C PRO A 72 1.17 13.23 9.22
N LEU A 73 2.48 12.98 9.20
CA LEU A 73 3.19 12.19 10.19
C LEU A 73 4.19 13.08 10.91
N SER A 74 4.28 12.93 12.22
CA SER A 74 5.30 13.60 13.02
C SER A 74 6.53 12.71 13.16
N PHE A 75 7.69 13.23 12.78
CA PHE A 75 8.98 12.58 12.96
C PHE A 75 9.94 13.55 13.66
N LEU A 76 10.22 13.31 14.94
CA LEU A 76 10.96 14.24 15.81
C LEU A 76 10.29 15.64 15.78
N SER A 77 11.03 16.68 15.34
CA SER A 77 10.52 18.05 15.17
C SER A 77 9.89 18.34 13.81
N LEU A 78 9.80 17.36 12.91
CA LEU A 78 9.28 17.53 11.56
C LEU A 78 7.85 17.04 11.44
N SER A 79 7.04 17.76 10.66
CA SER A 79 5.76 17.29 10.15
C SER A 79 5.91 17.02 8.65
N ILE A 80 5.69 15.78 8.23
CA ILE A 80 5.86 15.34 6.84
C ILE A 80 4.57 14.71 6.34
N GLN A 81 4.26 14.89 5.07
CA GLN A 81 3.12 14.23 4.43
C GLN A 81 3.62 13.37 3.26
N PRO A 82 3.73 12.05 3.44
CA PRO A 82 4.08 11.15 2.36
C PRO A 82 2.95 11.02 1.33
N VAL A 83 3.32 11.01 0.05
CA VAL A 83 2.46 10.62 -1.07
C VAL A 83 3.18 9.51 -1.81
N VAL A 84 2.49 8.40 -2.04
CA VAL A 84 3.08 7.20 -2.64
C VAL A 84 2.22 6.74 -3.80
N ASP A 85 2.82 6.59 -4.97
CA ASP A 85 2.18 5.94 -6.11
C ASP A 85 2.47 4.44 -6.02
N MET A 86 1.43 3.66 -5.91
CA MET A 86 1.50 2.20 -5.76
C MET A 86 0.90 1.52 -6.97
N ARG A 87 1.64 0.59 -7.55
CA ARG A 87 1.10 -0.38 -8.48
C ARG A 87 0.51 -1.54 -7.71
N VAL A 88 -0.74 -1.89 -8.00
CA VAL A 88 -1.47 -3.02 -7.41
C VAL A 88 -2.10 -3.83 -8.53
N TRP A 89 -1.78 -5.13 -8.60
CA TRP A 89 -2.29 -6.00 -9.65
C TRP A 89 -2.60 -7.39 -9.12
N ALA A 90 -3.49 -8.09 -9.81
CA ALA A 90 -3.85 -9.47 -9.48
C ALA A 90 -3.18 -10.45 -10.44
N LEU A 91 -2.66 -11.54 -9.89
CA LEU A 91 -2.18 -12.69 -10.66
C LEU A 91 -3.37 -13.62 -11.03
N PRO A 92 -3.21 -14.52 -12.02
CA PRO A 92 -4.27 -15.45 -12.43
C PRO A 92 -4.80 -16.35 -11.31
N ASP A 93 -3.97 -16.69 -10.32
CA ASP A 93 -4.32 -17.48 -9.14
C ASP A 93 -5.13 -16.71 -8.07
N GLY A 94 -5.36 -15.42 -8.29
CA GLY A 94 -6.02 -14.52 -7.34
C GLY A 94 -5.08 -13.91 -6.29
N THR A 95 -3.77 -14.15 -6.39
CA THR A 95 -2.79 -13.45 -5.56
C THR A 95 -2.69 -12.00 -5.98
N ILE A 96 -2.84 -11.07 -5.04
CA ILE A 96 -2.58 -9.65 -5.26
C ILE A 96 -1.13 -9.34 -4.92
N ARG A 97 -0.51 -8.55 -5.79
CA ARG A 97 0.79 -7.93 -5.54
C ARG A 97 0.69 -6.42 -5.50
N LEU A 98 1.55 -5.81 -4.71
CA LEU A 98 1.66 -4.36 -4.61
C LEU A 98 3.14 -3.95 -4.50
N GLU A 99 3.47 -2.84 -5.14
CA GLU A 99 4.78 -2.21 -5.06
C GLU A 99 4.68 -0.69 -5.20
N SER A 100 5.56 0.05 -4.53
CA SER A 100 5.69 1.49 -4.76
C SER A 100 6.43 1.74 -6.07
N VAL A 101 5.90 2.63 -6.91
CA VAL A 101 6.52 3.03 -8.19
C VAL A 101 7.07 4.45 -8.13
N ASN A 102 6.50 5.29 -7.26
CA ASN A 102 6.97 6.65 -6.98
C ASN A 102 6.62 7.05 -5.55
N SER A 103 7.37 8.00 -5.00
CA SER A 103 7.09 8.54 -3.68
C SER A 103 7.62 9.97 -3.54
N GLU A 104 6.88 10.81 -2.82
CA GLU A 104 7.25 12.16 -2.49
C GLU A 104 6.94 12.49 -1.03
N ILE A 105 7.67 13.42 -0.45
CA ILE A 105 7.38 14.03 0.85
C ILE A 105 6.96 15.46 0.62
N ARG A 106 5.73 15.79 1.01
CA ARG A 106 5.23 17.17 0.97
C ARG A 106 5.58 17.92 2.25
N GLY A 107 5.86 19.22 2.11
CA GLY A 107 6.14 20.13 3.20
C GLY A 107 7.61 20.44 3.43
N ILE A 108 8.56 19.60 3.01
CA ILE A 108 9.99 19.82 3.21
C ILE A 108 10.78 19.40 1.96
N GLU A 109 11.06 20.37 1.09
CA GLU A 109 11.72 20.11 -0.20
C GLU A 109 13.11 19.47 -0.05
N TYR A 110 13.88 19.87 0.96
CA TYR A 110 15.19 19.24 1.24
C TYR A 110 15.09 17.73 1.44
N ILE A 111 14.08 17.29 2.20
CA ILE A 111 13.85 15.87 2.44
C ILE A 111 13.32 15.19 1.18
N ASN A 112 12.38 15.83 0.48
CA ASN A 112 11.76 15.28 -0.72
C ASN A 112 12.80 14.87 -1.77
N GLN A 113 13.80 15.71 -2.02
CA GLN A 113 14.87 15.45 -2.98
C GLN A 113 15.81 14.29 -2.56
N ARG A 114 15.81 13.91 -1.28
CA ARG A 114 16.72 12.92 -0.66
C ARG A 114 15.96 11.76 0.01
N PHE A 115 14.72 11.57 -0.40
CA PHE A 115 13.82 10.56 0.11
C PHE A 115 13.61 9.47 -0.92
N GLN A 116 13.66 8.22 -0.49
CA GLN A 116 13.31 7.05 -1.28
C GLN A 116 12.47 6.12 -0.41
N LEU A 117 11.36 5.65 -0.95
CA LEU A 117 10.47 4.67 -0.30
C LEU A 117 10.31 3.46 -1.21
N GLU A 118 10.56 2.29 -0.67
CA GLU A 118 10.29 1.02 -1.31
C GLU A 118 9.29 0.23 -0.45
N LEU A 119 8.11 0.01 -1.00
CA LEU A 119 7.07 -0.83 -0.41
C LEU A 119 6.78 -1.98 -1.36
N LYS A 120 6.88 -3.21 -0.86
CA LYS A 120 6.51 -4.44 -1.58
C LYS A 120 5.65 -5.31 -0.70
N GLY A 121 4.60 -5.89 -1.28
CA GLY A 121 3.74 -6.80 -0.56
C GLY A 121 2.94 -7.72 -1.46
N HIS A 122 2.31 -8.70 -0.83
CA HIS A 122 1.34 -9.57 -1.48
C HIS A 122 0.27 -10.04 -0.50
N LEU A 123 -0.86 -10.45 -1.06
CA LEU A 123 -1.97 -11.08 -0.35
C LEU A 123 -2.51 -12.22 -1.21
N SER A 124 -2.59 -13.44 -0.66
CA SER A 124 -3.09 -14.63 -1.34
C SER A 124 -4.07 -15.40 -0.46
N SER A 125 -5.00 -16.11 -1.10
CA SER A 125 -5.88 -17.06 -0.42
C SER A 125 -5.23 -18.44 -0.36
N TYR A 126 -5.51 -19.18 0.73
CA TYR A 126 -5.11 -20.58 0.89
C TYR A 126 -6.14 -21.33 1.76
N GLU A 127 -6.16 -22.65 1.62
CA GLU A 127 -7.04 -23.50 2.41
C GLU A 127 -6.28 -24.04 3.63
N LYS A 128 -6.96 -24.02 4.79
CA LYS A 128 -6.45 -24.57 6.04
C LYS A 128 -7.61 -25.20 6.80
N ASP A 129 -7.49 -26.47 7.13
CA ASP A 129 -8.50 -27.24 7.88
C ASP A 129 -9.92 -27.11 7.28
N GLY A 130 -10.03 -27.11 5.94
CA GLY A 130 -11.29 -26.97 5.22
C GLY A 130 -11.86 -25.56 5.18
N ASN A 131 -11.13 -24.56 5.69
CA ASN A 131 -11.53 -23.15 5.70
C ASN A 131 -10.60 -22.29 4.86
N THR A 132 -11.16 -21.33 4.16
CA THR A 132 -10.37 -20.37 3.38
C THR A 132 -9.76 -19.31 4.30
N HIS A 133 -8.48 -19.02 4.10
CA HIS A 133 -7.75 -17.97 4.79
C HIS A 133 -7.04 -17.06 3.78
N LEU A 134 -6.82 -15.82 4.15
CA LEU A 134 -5.91 -14.90 3.45
C LEU A 134 -4.61 -14.76 4.22
N LYS A 135 -3.49 -14.83 3.52
CA LYS A 135 -2.15 -14.57 4.07
C LYS A 135 -1.47 -13.48 3.27
N GLY A 136 -0.91 -12.51 3.96
CA GLY A 136 -0.20 -11.42 3.32
C GLY A 136 1.03 -10.98 4.10
N ILE A 137 1.92 -10.27 3.39
CA ILE A 137 3.09 -9.61 3.95
C ILE A 137 3.32 -8.29 3.24
N ALA A 138 3.77 -7.29 3.98
CA ALA A 138 4.23 -6.01 3.45
C ALA A 138 5.59 -5.66 4.05
N ASN A 139 6.56 -5.33 3.20
CA ASN A 139 7.89 -4.86 3.54
C ASN A 139 8.03 -3.41 3.11
N LEU A 140 8.36 -2.54 4.06
CA LEU A 140 8.55 -1.11 3.84
C LEU A 140 9.98 -0.73 4.22
N GLU A 141 10.68 -0.13 3.27
CA GLU A 141 12.01 0.44 3.44
C GLU A 141 11.98 1.92 3.07
N VAL A 142 12.61 2.75 3.87
CA VAL A 142 12.77 4.18 3.61
C VAL A 142 14.24 4.56 3.78
N LYS A 143 14.77 5.31 2.79
CA LYS A 143 16.08 5.95 2.87
C LYS A 143 15.87 7.46 2.81
N VAL A 144 16.50 8.19 3.72
CA VAL A 144 16.37 9.64 3.81
C VAL A 144 17.63 10.28 4.37
N GLU A 145 17.97 11.47 3.87
CA GLU A 145 18.98 12.35 4.45
C GLU A 145 18.30 13.51 5.17
N PHE A 146 18.69 13.74 6.42
CA PHE A 146 18.11 14.80 7.24
C PHE A 146 18.90 16.09 7.15
N PRO A 147 18.20 17.26 7.15
CA PRO A 147 18.83 18.55 7.25
C PRO A 147 19.41 18.77 8.67
N PRO A 148 20.40 19.68 8.84
CA PRO A 148 20.73 20.20 10.15
C PRO A 148 19.49 20.90 10.78
N PRO A 149 19.25 20.80 12.12
CA PRO A 149 20.10 20.14 13.12
C PRO A 149 19.91 18.62 13.27
N LEU A 150 18.91 18.00 12.59
CA LEU A 150 18.58 16.59 12.76
C LEU A 150 19.70 15.64 12.30
N SER A 151 20.54 16.06 11.34
CA SER A 151 21.71 15.31 10.92
C SER A 151 22.76 15.11 12.06
N PHE A 152 22.67 15.85 13.16
CA PHE A 152 23.53 15.68 14.35
C PHE A 152 22.92 14.71 15.38
N THR A 153 21.67 14.29 15.18
CA THR A 153 21.04 13.29 16.06
C THR A 153 21.75 11.95 15.89
N PRO A 154 22.08 11.24 16.97
CA PRO A 154 22.71 9.92 16.90
C PRO A 154 21.93 8.98 16.00
N LYS A 155 22.63 8.28 15.10
CA LYS A 155 22.02 7.40 14.08
C LYS A 155 21.11 6.34 14.71
N SER A 156 21.48 5.79 15.87
CA SER A 156 20.66 4.82 16.61
C SER A 156 19.29 5.37 17.02
N ILE A 157 19.22 6.65 17.42
CA ILE A 157 17.97 7.30 17.78
C ILE A 157 17.12 7.54 16.52
N LEU A 158 17.73 8.01 15.43
CA LEU A 158 17.03 8.18 14.14
C LEU A 158 16.45 6.86 13.65
N GLU A 159 17.24 5.80 13.66
CA GLU A 159 16.81 4.46 13.21
C GLU A 159 15.71 3.88 14.09
N ALA A 160 15.84 3.95 15.41
CA ALA A 160 14.82 3.45 16.33
C ALA A 160 13.49 4.18 16.14
N THR A 161 13.53 5.52 16.08
CA THR A 161 12.33 6.35 15.88
C THR A 161 11.69 6.10 14.50
N GLY A 162 12.51 6.05 13.44
CA GLY A 162 12.03 5.81 12.08
C GLY A 162 11.41 4.42 11.91
N ASN A 163 12.06 3.38 12.40
CA ASN A 163 11.55 2.01 12.36
C ASN A 163 10.22 1.90 13.13
N SER A 164 10.12 2.55 14.30
CA SER A 164 8.88 2.59 15.09
C SER A 164 7.75 3.29 14.34
N LEU A 165 8.05 4.42 13.69
CA LEU A 165 7.07 5.14 12.86
C LEU A 165 6.57 4.27 11.71
N LEU A 166 7.46 3.65 10.92
CA LEU A 166 7.08 2.77 9.80
C LEU A 166 6.26 1.57 10.28
N LYS A 167 6.63 0.98 11.42
CA LYS A 167 5.86 -0.12 12.02
C LYS A 167 4.45 0.32 12.41
N SER A 168 4.30 1.51 12.99
CA SER A 168 3.00 2.09 13.35
C SER A 168 2.12 2.32 12.12
N VAL A 169 2.69 2.86 11.04
CA VAL A 169 1.99 3.07 9.77
C VAL A 169 1.48 1.73 9.20
N LEU A 170 2.36 0.72 9.10
CA LEU A 170 1.96 -0.60 8.59
C LEU A 170 0.91 -1.28 9.49
N LEU A 171 1.01 -1.12 10.80
CA LEU A 171 0.02 -1.66 11.74
C LEU A 171 -1.36 -1.03 11.55
N THR A 172 -1.41 0.29 11.36
CA THR A 172 -2.66 1.01 11.07
C THR A 172 -3.31 0.52 9.77
N ILE A 173 -2.50 0.34 8.72
CA ILE A 173 -2.97 -0.20 7.43
C ILE A 173 -3.47 -1.64 7.59
N LYS A 174 -2.75 -2.49 8.33
CA LYS A 174 -3.16 -3.85 8.65
C LYS A 174 -4.52 -3.89 9.38
N GLN A 175 -4.70 -3.09 10.42
CA GLN A 175 -5.96 -3.04 11.18
C GLN A 175 -7.13 -2.63 10.28
N ARG A 176 -6.91 -1.64 9.41
CA ARG A 176 -7.91 -1.23 8.44
C ARG A 176 -8.24 -2.33 7.45
N LEU A 177 -7.23 -3.01 6.90
CA LEU A 177 -7.41 -4.14 6.00
C LEU A 177 -8.25 -5.25 6.65
N LEU A 178 -7.90 -5.65 7.88
CA LEU A 178 -8.63 -6.68 8.63
C LEU A 178 -10.11 -6.35 8.79
N HIS A 179 -10.43 -5.08 8.98
CA HIS A 179 -11.82 -4.64 9.20
C HIS A 179 -12.58 -4.45 7.89
N GLN A 180 -12.01 -3.74 6.93
CA GLN A 180 -12.72 -3.29 5.73
C GLN A 180 -12.83 -4.37 4.64
N LEU A 181 -11.79 -5.22 4.48
CA LEU A 181 -11.77 -6.19 3.39
C LEU A 181 -12.93 -7.19 3.47
N LEU A 182 -13.18 -7.77 4.64
CA LEU A 182 -14.25 -8.76 4.79
C LEU A 182 -15.65 -8.15 4.72
N ILE A 183 -15.80 -6.88 5.14
CA ILE A 183 -17.06 -6.14 5.02
C ILE A 183 -17.37 -5.89 3.55
N ASP A 184 -16.40 -5.35 2.80
CA ASP A 184 -16.58 -5.06 1.37
C ASP A 184 -16.76 -6.36 0.55
N TYR A 185 -16.03 -7.43 0.92
CA TYR A 185 -16.20 -8.73 0.26
C TYR A 185 -17.62 -9.29 0.43
N ARG A 186 -18.20 -9.27 1.63
CA ARG A 186 -19.58 -9.72 1.86
C ARG A 186 -20.57 -8.91 1.05
N HIS A 187 -20.46 -7.60 1.09
CA HIS A 187 -21.34 -6.71 0.33
C HIS A 187 -21.20 -6.94 -1.21
N TRP A 188 -19.97 -7.16 -1.67
CA TRP A 188 -19.73 -7.48 -3.07
C TRP A 188 -20.40 -8.80 -3.49
N VAL A 189 -20.34 -9.84 -2.65
CA VAL A 189 -21.01 -11.14 -2.90
C VAL A 189 -22.53 -10.96 -2.97
N GLU A 190 -23.12 -10.22 -2.02
CA GLU A 190 -24.55 -9.94 -2.00
C GLU A 190 -25.03 -9.32 -3.33
N LEU A 191 -24.34 -8.30 -3.81
CA LEU A 191 -24.67 -7.63 -5.08
C LEU A 191 -24.61 -8.60 -6.28
N HIS A 192 -23.55 -9.43 -6.37
CA HIS A 192 -23.36 -10.33 -7.51
C HIS A 192 -24.21 -11.60 -7.42
N SER A 193 -24.72 -11.97 -6.26
CA SER A 193 -25.67 -13.08 -6.10
C SER A 193 -27.07 -12.71 -6.53
N ILE A 194 -27.46 -11.45 -6.41
CA ILE A 194 -28.77 -10.95 -6.85
C ILE A 194 -28.82 -10.92 -8.38
N ASP A 195 -27.78 -10.42 -9.06
CA ASP A 195 -27.72 -10.36 -10.52
C ASP A 195 -27.87 -11.74 -11.18
N ASN A 196 -27.28 -12.79 -10.59
CA ASN A 196 -27.40 -14.16 -11.10
C ASN A 196 -28.82 -14.73 -10.96
N ASN A 197 -29.57 -14.35 -9.93
CA ASN A 197 -30.95 -14.82 -9.74
C ASN A 197 -31.94 -14.19 -10.73
N TYR A 198 -31.68 -12.98 -11.23
CA TYR A 198 -32.51 -12.34 -12.26
C TYR A 198 -32.31 -12.98 -13.63
N LEU A 199 -31.10 -13.47 -13.95
CA LEU A 199 -30.80 -14.11 -15.24
C LEU A 199 -31.41 -15.53 -15.36
N ASP A 200 -31.62 -16.24 -14.25
CA ASP A 200 -32.26 -17.57 -14.24
C ASP A 200 -33.80 -17.48 -14.26
N SER A 201 -34.40 -16.34 -13.91
CA SER A 201 -35.86 -16.17 -13.89
C SER A 201 -36.47 -15.87 -15.24
N ASP A 202 -35.68 -15.40 -16.21
CA ASP A 202 -36.18 -15.08 -17.59
C ASP A 202 -36.01 -16.24 -18.58
N GLY A 203 -35.56 -17.42 -18.13
CA GLY A 203 -35.20 -18.57 -18.97
C GLY A 203 -36.26 -19.66 -19.18
N ASN A 204 -37.49 -19.54 -18.67
CA ASN A 204 -38.49 -20.62 -18.80
C ASN A 204 -39.90 -20.11 -19.15
N ASP A 205 -40.12 -19.69 -20.40
CA ASP A 205 -41.45 -19.70 -21.00
C ASP A 205 -41.35 -20.03 -22.51
N PHE A 206 -40.98 -21.25 -22.83
CA PHE A 206 -41.28 -21.84 -24.12
C PHE A 206 -42.51 -22.72 -23.96
N THR A 207 -43.70 -22.12 -24.04
CA THR A 207 -44.92 -22.85 -24.37
C THR A 207 -44.79 -23.38 -25.78
N VAL A 208 -44.64 -24.67 -25.88
CA VAL A 208 -44.75 -25.47 -27.11
C VAL A 208 -46.17 -25.28 -27.67
N PHE A 209 -46.36 -24.43 -28.68
CA PHE A 209 -47.56 -24.48 -29.53
C PHE A 209 -47.39 -25.63 -30.52
N ASN A 210 -48.22 -26.65 -30.36
CA ASN A 210 -48.39 -27.75 -31.31
C ASN A 210 -49.60 -27.33 -32.23
N PRO A 211 -49.45 -27.18 -33.55
CA PRO A 211 -50.59 -27.06 -34.42
C PRO A 211 -51.02 -28.42 -34.94
N GLU A 212 -52.27 -28.78 -34.72
CA GLU A 212 -52.97 -29.79 -35.51
C GLU A 212 -53.22 -29.31 -36.95
#